data_8e5c6f166287739b6797e6b4d748c025
#
_entry.id   8e5c6f166287739b6797e6b4d748c025
#
_cell.length_a   1.000
_cell.length_b   1.000
_cell.length_c   1.000
_cell.angle_alpha   90.00
_cell.angle_beta   90.00
_cell.angle_gamma   90.00
#
_symmetry.space_group_name_H-M   'P 1'
#
loop_
_entity.id
_entity.type
_entity.pdbx_description
1 polymer ?
#
loop_
_entity_poly.entity_id
_entity_poly.type
_entity_poly.pdbx_seq_one_letter_code
_entity_poly.pdbx_strand_id
1 'polypeptide(L)'
;MLHHLNKNELLTDIKHDLKKISMDLQNKDESNAMRKIILLQGKLTRNIEQEVDWKQFEENFDIVHDRFLRKLSERYPWLNKNERKLCVYIHMGLLTKEIAPLMNLSTRGVEMLRYRMRKKMELERADDLEGFFQTLSHDEHSLVTDNE
;
A
#
# COMPACT_ATOMS: atom_id res chain seq x y z
N MET A 1 15.33 -19.13 4.47
CA MET A 1 14.85 -20.05 3.45
C MET A 1 13.40 -19.79 3.11
N LEU A 2 13.12 -19.70 1.85
CA LEU A 2 11.76 -19.48 1.40
C LEU A 2 11.00 -20.79 1.34
N HIS A 3 9.94 -20.87 2.08
CA HIS A 3 9.05 -22.00 2.02
C HIS A 3 7.85 -21.61 1.17
N HIS A 4 7.69 -22.29 0.06
CA HIS A 4 6.46 -22.17 -0.69
C HIS A 4 5.45 -23.10 -0.03
N LEU A 5 4.27 -22.59 0.20
CA LEU A 5 3.17 -23.43 0.66
C LEU A 5 2.89 -24.47 -0.42
N ASN A 6 2.54 -25.70 -0.04
CA ASN A 6 2.08 -26.65 -1.04
C ASN A 6 0.76 -26.13 -1.62
N LYS A 7 0.38 -26.71 -2.74
CA LYS A 7 -0.77 -26.22 -3.50
C LYS A 7 -2.06 -26.20 -2.67
N ASN A 8 -2.30 -27.24 -1.90
CA ASN A 8 -3.53 -27.35 -1.11
C ASN A 8 -3.53 -26.37 0.05
N GLU A 9 -2.40 -26.20 0.72
CA GLU A 9 -2.26 -25.22 1.80
C GLU A 9 -2.45 -23.80 1.28
N LEU A 10 -1.88 -23.50 0.12
CA LEU A 10 -2.00 -22.19 -0.49
C LEU A 10 -3.46 -21.89 -0.85
N LEU A 11 -4.15 -22.85 -1.48
CA LEU A 11 -5.55 -22.68 -1.87
C LEU A 11 -6.46 -22.50 -0.66
N THR A 12 -6.22 -23.26 0.41
CA THR A 12 -6.98 -23.12 1.65
C THR A 12 -6.76 -21.74 2.28
N ASP A 13 -5.53 -21.28 2.27
CA ASP A 13 -5.18 -19.99 2.82
C ASP A 13 -5.82 -18.85 2.04
N ILE A 14 -5.78 -18.95 0.71
CA ILE A 14 -6.43 -17.96 -0.18
C ILE A 14 -7.93 -17.92 0.08
N LYS A 15 -8.56 -19.08 0.18
CA LYS A 15 -9.99 -19.18 0.45
C LYS A 15 -10.35 -18.48 1.76
N HIS A 16 -9.54 -18.70 2.78
CA HIS A 16 -9.75 -18.09 4.08
C HIS A 16 -9.61 -16.56 4.01
N ASP A 17 -8.58 -16.09 3.33
CA ASP A 17 -8.34 -14.65 3.15
C ASP A 17 -9.47 -13.99 2.36
N LEU A 18 -9.95 -14.63 1.30
CA LEU A 18 -11.05 -14.11 0.50
C LEU A 18 -12.33 -14.01 1.33
N LYS A 19 -12.57 -14.99 2.20
CA LYS A 19 -13.73 -14.94 3.09
C LYS A 19 -13.69 -13.74 4.02
N LYS A 20 -12.52 -13.46 4.60
CA LYS A 20 -12.33 -12.30 5.47
C LYS A 20 -12.55 -10.99 4.72
N ILE A 21 -12.03 -10.90 3.50
CA ILE A 21 -12.22 -9.73 2.65
C ILE A 21 -13.70 -9.52 2.36
N SER A 22 -14.39 -10.59 2.03
CA SER A 22 -15.82 -10.55 1.75
C SER A 22 -16.60 -10.03 2.96
N MET A 23 -16.25 -10.48 4.16
CA MET A 23 -16.88 -10.02 5.39
C MET A 23 -16.65 -8.53 5.63
N ASP A 24 -15.42 -8.06 5.37
CA ASP A 24 -15.12 -6.63 5.50
C ASP A 24 -15.96 -5.79 4.54
N LEU A 25 -16.14 -6.26 3.32
CA LEU A 25 -16.96 -5.56 2.34
C LEU A 25 -18.43 -5.52 2.76
N GLN A 26 -18.93 -6.62 3.32
CA GLN A 26 -20.30 -6.67 3.83
C GLN A 26 -20.51 -5.67 4.97
N ASN A 27 -19.47 -5.47 5.78
CA ASN A 27 -19.48 -4.51 6.87
C ASN A 27 -19.12 -3.08 6.43
N LYS A 28 -18.98 -2.88 5.13
CA LYS A 28 -18.61 -1.58 4.54
C LYS A 28 -17.25 -1.06 5.01
N ASP A 29 -16.37 -1.97 5.40
CA ASP A 29 -15.00 -1.64 5.80
C ASP A 29 -14.07 -1.84 4.60
N GLU A 30 -14.18 -0.94 3.63
CA GLU A 30 -13.41 -1.01 2.39
C GLU A 30 -11.91 -0.86 2.62
N SER A 31 -11.54 -0.03 3.57
CA SER A 31 -10.12 0.19 3.90
C SER A 31 -9.46 -1.10 4.39
N ASN A 32 -10.11 -1.82 5.30
CA ASN A 32 -9.60 -3.07 5.83
C ASN A 32 -9.59 -4.17 4.77
N ALA A 33 -10.63 -4.21 3.93
CA ALA A 33 -10.69 -5.14 2.80
C ALA A 33 -9.52 -4.93 1.85
N MET A 34 -9.23 -3.67 1.48
CA MET A 34 -8.12 -3.36 0.59
C MET A 34 -6.78 -3.73 1.20
N ARG A 35 -6.60 -3.47 2.50
CA ARG A 35 -5.39 -3.86 3.22
C ARG A 35 -5.15 -5.37 3.11
N LYS A 36 -6.21 -6.16 3.31
CA LYS A 36 -6.12 -7.64 3.20
C LYS A 36 -5.83 -8.09 1.77
N ILE A 37 -6.38 -7.41 0.78
CA ILE A 37 -6.09 -7.71 -0.62
C ILE A 37 -4.61 -7.49 -0.92
N ILE A 38 -4.03 -6.40 -0.44
CA ILE A 38 -2.60 -6.11 -0.62
C ILE A 38 -1.74 -7.21 0.00
N LEU A 39 -2.09 -7.63 1.22
CA LEU A 39 -1.35 -8.69 1.90
C LEU A 39 -1.46 -10.02 1.14
N LEU A 40 -2.64 -10.32 0.63
CA LEU A 40 -2.87 -11.53 -0.15
C LEU A 40 -2.07 -11.52 -1.46
N GLN A 41 -2.05 -10.39 -2.15
CA GLN A 41 -1.25 -10.25 -3.37
C GLN A 41 0.24 -10.48 -3.11
N GLY A 42 0.75 -9.95 -2.01
CA GLY A 42 2.14 -10.18 -1.62
C GLY A 42 2.42 -11.66 -1.37
N LYS A 43 1.51 -12.34 -0.70
CA LYS A 43 1.61 -13.77 -0.43
C LYS A 43 1.64 -14.58 -1.72
N LEU A 44 0.75 -14.27 -2.66
CA LEU A 44 0.69 -14.95 -3.95
C LEU A 44 1.96 -14.71 -4.76
N THR A 45 2.44 -13.49 -4.79
CA THR A 45 3.65 -13.13 -5.53
C THR A 45 4.85 -13.94 -5.02
N ARG A 46 5.01 -14.06 -3.71
CA ARG A 46 6.11 -14.83 -3.12
C ARG A 46 6.02 -16.31 -3.49
N ASN A 47 4.82 -16.86 -3.59
CA ASN A 47 4.65 -18.29 -3.86
C ASN A 47 4.80 -18.63 -5.34
N ILE A 48 4.49 -17.70 -6.23
CA ILE A 48 4.55 -17.95 -7.67
C ILE A 48 5.89 -17.47 -8.26
N GLU A 49 6.65 -16.69 -7.49
CA GLU A 49 7.92 -16.08 -7.91
C GLU A 49 7.75 -15.18 -9.13
N GLN A 50 6.58 -14.59 -9.26
CA GLN A 50 6.29 -13.63 -10.34
C GLN A 50 6.09 -12.26 -9.74
N GLU A 51 6.54 -11.25 -10.47
CA GLU A 51 6.29 -9.88 -10.08
C GLU A 51 4.81 -9.57 -10.27
N VAL A 52 4.25 -8.88 -9.28
CA VAL A 52 2.92 -8.33 -9.42
C VAL A 52 2.98 -7.24 -10.49
N ASP A 53 1.98 -7.17 -11.34
CA ASP A 53 1.86 -6.05 -12.27
C ASP A 53 1.52 -4.80 -11.47
N TRP A 54 2.57 -4.15 -11.01
CA TRP A 54 2.44 -2.98 -10.14
C TRP A 54 1.72 -1.82 -10.81
N LYS A 55 1.91 -1.67 -12.10
CA LYS A 55 1.25 -0.58 -12.84
C LYS A 55 -0.27 -0.76 -12.83
N GLN A 56 -0.73 -1.97 -13.06
CA GLN A 56 -2.15 -2.28 -13.01
C GLN A 56 -2.69 -2.08 -11.60
N PHE A 57 -1.91 -2.48 -10.59
CA PHE A 57 -2.27 -2.27 -9.21
C PHE A 57 -2.41 -0.77 -8.90
N GLU A 58 -1.48 0.06 -9.36
CA GLU A 58 -1.53 1.50 -9.12
C GLU A 58 -2.80 2.12 -9.71
N GLU A 59 -3.17 1.71 -10.91
CA GLU A 59 -4.39 2.20 -11.56
C GLU A 59 -5.64 1.84 -10.77
N ASN A 60 -5.73 0.59 -10.35
CA ASN A 60 -6.87 0.11 -9.56
C ASN A 60 -6.93 0.76 -8.19
N PHE A 61 -5.78 0.94 -7.57
CA PHE A 61 -5.67 1.59 -6.27
C PHE A 61 -6.17 3.03 -6.33
N ASP A 62 -5.78 3.76 -7.37
CA ASP A 62 -6.14 5.17 -7.51
C ASP A 62 -7.65 5.36 -7.72
N ILE A 63 -8.31 4.42 -8.38
CA ILE A 63 -9.76 4.49 -8.55
C ILE A 63 -10.47 4.45 -7.19
N VAL A 64 -9.97 3.60 -6.28
CA VAL A 64 -10.59 3.39 -4.97
C VAL A 64 -10.18 4.46 -3.95
N HIS A 65 -8.97 5.01 -4.06
CA HIS A 65 -8.36 5.86 -3.05
C HIS A 65 -8.17 7.30 -3.51
N ASP A 66 -9.18 7.85 -4.18
CA ASP A 66 -9.22 9.28 -4.57
C ASP A 66 -7.98 9.74 -5.31
N ARG A 67 -7.43 8.86 -6.14
CA ARG A 67 -6.25 9.14 -6.96
C ARG A 67 -5.03 9.56 -6.14
N PHE A 68 -4.86 8.92 -5.00
CA PHE A 68 -3.76 9.19 -4.08
C PHE A 68 -2.39 9.19 -4.77
N LEU A 69 -2.09 8.16 -5.58
CA LEU A 69 -0.80 8.04 -6.25
C LEU A 69 -0.59 9.14 -7.28
N ARG A 70 -1.63 9.54 -7.96
CA ARG A 70 -1.56 10.64 -8.91
C ARG A 70 -1.22 11.95 -8.19
N LYS A 71 -1.91 12.23 -7.09
CA LYS A 71 -1.64 13.42 -6.27
C LYS A 71 -0.23 13.40 -5.72
N LEU A 72 0.20 12.24 -5.26
CA LEU A 72 1.55 12.05 -4.72
C LEU A 72 2.59 12.33 -5.80
N SER A 73 2.42 11.80 -7.01
CA SER A 73 3.33 12.00 -8.12
C SER A 73 3.38 13.44 -8.59
N GLU A 74 2.27 14.14 -8.55
CA GLU A 74 2.21 15.55 -8.92
C GLU A 74 2.94 16.41 -7.92
N ARG A 75 2.80 16.12 -6.63
CA ARG A 75 3.42 16.90 -5.57
C ARG A 75 4.87 16.53 -5.33
N TYR A 76 5.21 15.25 -5.49
CA TYR A 76 6.55 14.72 -5.21
C TYR A 76 7.03 13.86 -6.39
N PRO A 77 7.25 14.48 -7.56
CA PRO A 77 7.62 13.71 -8.76
C PRO A 77 8.98 13.03 -8.67
N TRP A 78 9.79 13.40 -7.68
CA TRP A 78 11.13 12.81 -7.48
C TRP A 78 11.13 11.53 -6.65
N LEU A 79 9.97 11.06 -6.19
CA LEU A 79 9.89 9.78 -5.50
C LEU A 79 10.07 8.64 -6.49
N ASN A 80 10.90 7.66 -6.11
CA ASN A 80 11.10 6.49 -6.97
C ASN A 80 10.00 5.45 -6.75
N LYS A 81 10.06 4.36 -7.53
CA LYS A 81 9.05 3.31 -7.49
C LYS A 81 8.89 2.70 -6.10
N ASN A 82 10.00 2.41 -5.43
CA ASN A 82 9.96 1.81 -4.09
C ASN A 82 9.38 2.77 -3.06
N GLU A 83 9.73 4.04 -3.18
CA GLU A 83 9.18 5.05 -2.27
C GLU A 83 7.67 5.21 -2.47
N ARG A 84 7.20 5.17 -3.72
CA ARG A 84 5.77 5.21 -4.01
C ARG A 84 5.05 3.99 -3.45
N LYS A 85 5.64 2.81 -3.58
CA LYS A 85 5.09 1.58 -2.98
C LYS A 85 4.96 1.73 -1.48
N LEU A 86 6.00 2.25 -0.85
CA LEU A 86 5.97 2.47 0.59
C LEU A 86 4.84 3.42 0.98
N CYS A 87 4.64 4.49 0.23
CA CYS A 87 3.56 5.43 0.49
C CYS A 87 2.19 4.75 0.44
N VAL A 88 1.98 3.89 -0.56
CA VAL A 88 0.74 3.11 -0.68
C VAL A 88 0.50 2.26 0.57
N TYR A 89 1.52 1.52 0.97
CA TYR A 89 1.39 0.62 2.12
C TYR A 89 1.13 1.38 3.42
N ILE A 90 1.81 2.51 3.61
CA ILE A 90 1.58 3.35 4.79
C ILE A 90 0.16 3.94 4.76
N HIS A 91 -0.27 4.42 3.60
CA HIS A 91 -1.61 4.98 3.44
C HIS A 91 -2.70 3.96 3.77
N MET A 92 -2.42 2.69 3.49
CA MET A 92 -3.33 1.59 3.80
C MET A 92 -3.25 1.13 5.26
N GLY A 93 -2.39 1.75 6.06
CA GLY A 93 -2.27 1.42 7.47
C GLY A 93 -1.49 0.15 7.77
N LEU A 94 -0.66 -0.32 6.84
CA LEU A 94 0.17 -1.49 7.09
C LEU A 94 1.30 -1.16 8.05
N LEU A 95 1.60 -2.11 8.92
CA LEU A 95 2.70 -1.99 9.88
C LEU A 95 4.04 -2.28 9.18
N THR A 96 5.11 -1.73 9.73
CA THR A 96 6.45 -1.96 9.18
C THR A 96 6.75 -3.45 9.00
N LYS A 97 6.37 -4.28 9.96
CA LYS A 97 6.58 -5.72 9.87
C LYS A 97 5.78 -6.39 8.75
N GLU A 98 4.67 -5.78 8.36
CA GLU A 98 3.86 -6.26 7.24
C GLU A 98 4.41 -5.78 5.90
N ILE A 99 4.95 -4.58 5.87
CA ILE A 99 5.53 -3.98 4.66
C ILE A 99 6.82 -4.67 4.25
N ALA A 100 7.65 -5.01 5.23
CA ALA A 100 8.97 -5.58 4.98
C ALA A 100 8.93 -6.77 4.01
N PRO A 101 8.13 -7.81 4.26
CA PRO A 101 8.08 -8.93 3.31
C PRO A 101 7.47 -8.57 1.97
N LEU A 102 6.54 -7.61 1.92
CA LEU A 102 5.94 -7.17 0.65
C LEU A 102 6.96 -6.48 -0.25
N MET A 103 7.92 -5.80 0.34
CA MET A 103 8.96 -5.09 -0.39
C MET A 103 10.26 -5.88 -0.47
N ASN A 104 10.27 -7.08 0.06
CA ASN A 104 11.46 -7.93 0.12
C ASN A 104 12.62 -7.23 0.84
N LEU A 105 12.30 -6.56 1.94
CA LEU A 105 13.25 -5.84 2.77
C LEU A 105 13.15 -6.34 4.21
N SER A 106 14.20 -6.07 4.99
CA SER A 106 14.13 -6.23 6.43
C SER A 106 13.32 -5.08 7.06
N THR A 107 12.90 -5.25 8.30
CA THR A 107 12.24 -4.17 9.05
C THR A 107 13.11 -2.92 9.07
N ARG A 108 14.41 -3.09 9.30
CA ARG A 108 15.36 -1.97 9.29
C ARG A 108 15.43 -1.32 7.91
N GLY A 109 15.39 -2.13 6.84
CA GLY A 109 15.38 -1.62 5.48
C GLY A 109 14.17 -0.73 5.21
N VAL A 110 13.00 -1.12 5.71
CA VAL A 110 11.79 -0.31 5.58
C VAL A 110 11.95 1.00 6.37
N GLU A 111 12.49 0.94 7.58
CA GLU A 111 12.72 2.14 8.38
C GLU A 111 13.67 3.11 7.69
N MET A 112 14.73 2.61 7.08
CA MET A 112 15.67 3.43 6.31
C MET A 112 15.00 4.07 5.10
N LEU A 113 14.15 3.32 4.42
CA LEU A 113 13.41 3.83 3.28
C LEU A 113 12.43 4.93 3.70
N ARG A 114 11.76 4.74 4.85
CA ARG A 114 10.88 5.77 5.41
C ARG A 114 11.64 7.04 5.72
N TYR A 115 12.83 6.90 6.28
CA TYR A 115 13.69 8.05 6.61
C TYR A 115 14.04 8.84 5.35
N ARG A 116 14.49 8.16 4.29
CA ARG A 116 14.84 8.82 3.03
C ARG A 116 13.63 9.50 2.40
N MET A 117 12.50 8.81 2.44
CA MET A 117 11.26 9.34 1.89
C MET A 117 10.83 10.62 2.60
N ARG A 118 10.89 10.64 3.94
CA ARG A 118 10.57 11.83 4.72
C ARG A 118 11.45 13.01 4.33
N LYS A 119 12.74 12.77 4.15
CA LYS A 119 13.67 13.80 3.71
C LYS A 119 13.32 14.33 2.33
N LYS A 120 13.00 13.46 1.40
CA LYS A 120 12.61 13.88 0.06
C LYS A 120 11.32 14.68 0.05
N MET A 121 10.43 14.41 0.97
CA MET A 121 9.17 15.12 1.10
C MET A 121 9.22 16.29 2.06
N GLU A 122 10.41 16.56 2.61
CA GLU A 122 10.63 17.64 3.57
C GLU A 122 9.74 17.54 4.81
N LEU A 123 9.51 16.31 5.26
CA LEU A 123 8.71 16.05 6.46
C LEU A 123 9.61 15.78 7.66
N GLU A 124 9.16 16.23 8.82
CA GLU A 124 9.86 15.98 10.07
C GLU A 124 9.63 14.54 10.52
N ARG A 125 10.56 14.01 11.30
CA ARG A 125 10.48 12.64 11.82
C ARG A 125 9.23 12.42 12.66
N ALA A 126 8.78 13.45 13.37
CA ALA A 126 7.61 13.37 14.23
C ALA A 126 6.29 13.45 13.47
N ASP A 127 6.32 13.81 12.18
CA ASP A 127 5.10 13.92 11.39
C ASP A 127 4.46 12.55 11.18
N ASP A 128 3.16 12.50 11.34
CA ASP A 128 2.37 11.29 11.11
C ASP A 128 2.18 11.09 9.61
N LEU A 129 2.92 10.13 9.05
CA LEU A 129 2.84 9.85 7.61
C LEU A 129 1.47 9.39 7.17
N GLU A 130 0.84 8.51 7.95
CA GLU A 130 -0.49 8.02 7.60
C GLU A 130 -1.50 9.16 7.55
N GLY A 131 -1.50 10.00 8.57
CA GLY A 131 -2.36 11.18 8.63
C GLY A 131 -2.07 12.15 7.50
N PHE A 132 -0.80 12.36 7.20
CA PHE A 132 -0.39 13.22 6.09
C PHE A 132 -0.94 12.70 4.75
N PHE A 133 -0.85 11.40 4.51
CA PHE A 133 -1.35 10.81 3.28
C PHE A 133 -2.88 10.87 3.18
N GLN A 134 -3.57 10.74 4.30
CA GLN A 134 -5.01 10.94 4.32
C GLN A 134 -5.38 12.37 3.94
N THR A 135 -4.67 13.34 4.47
CA THR A 135 -4.85 14.75 4.14
C THR A 135 -4.59 15.00 2.65
N LEU A 136 -3.52 14.42 2.12
CA LEU A 136 -3.19 14.56 0.71
C LEU A 136 -4.31 14.04 -0.20
N SER A 137 -4.93 12.94 0.15
CA SER A 137 -6.04 12.38 -0.60
C SER A 137 -7.26 13.32 -0.65
N HIS A 138 -7.47 14.10 0.39
CA HIS A 138 -8.63 14.99 0.47
C HIS A 138 -8.38 16.39 -0.10
N ASP A 139 -7.14 16.88 -0.04
CA ASP A 139 -6.79 18.25 -0.40
C ASP A 139 -7.17 18.63 -1.83
N GLU A 140 -6.94 17.76 -2.78
CA GLU A 140 -7.24 18.06 -4.18
C GLU A 140 -8.72 18.22 -4.43
N HIS A 141 -9.54 17.52 -3.67
CA HIS A 141 -10.99 17.66 -3.80
C HIS A 141 -11.44 19.08 -3.41
N SER A 142 -10.83 19.61 -2.35
CA SER A 142 -11.08 20.98 -1.92
C SER A 142 -10.62 22.00 -2.96
N LEU A 143 -9.45 21.76 -3.55
CA LEU A 143 -8.90 22.67 -4.55
C LEU A 143 -9.76 22.74 -5.81
N VAL A 144 -10.32 21.62 -6.23
CA VAL A 144 -11.22 21.58 -7.39
C VAL A 144 -12.48 22.39 -7.12
N THR A 145 -12.98 22.33 -5.91
CA THR A 145 -14.17 23.09 -5.51
C THR A 145 -13.89 24.60 -5.50
N ASP A 146 -12.68 24.97 -5.04
CA ASP A 146 -12.30 26.38 -4.92
C ASP A 146 -12.04 27.05 -6.26
N ASN A 147 -11.80 26.29 -7.31
CA ASN A 147 -11.51 26.83 -8.64
C ASN A 147 -12.75 27.10 -9.48
N GLU A 148 -13.90 26.88 -8.93
CA GLU A 148 -15.15 27.24 -9.55
C GLU A 148 -15.63 28.60 -9.03
#